data_f4b9bfe7d14396232658f97684276565
#
_entry.id   f4b9bfe7d14396232658f97684276565
#
_cell.length_a   1.000
_cell.length_b   1.000
_cell.length_c   1.000
_cell.angle_alpha   90.00
_cell.angle_beta   90.00
_cell.angle_gamma   90.00
#
_symmetry.space_group_name_H-M   'P 1'
#
loop_
_entity.id
_entity.type
_entity.pdbx_description
1 polymer ?
#
loop_
_entity_poly.entity_id
_entity_poly.type
_entity_poly.pdbx_seq_one_letter_code
_entity_poly.pdbx_strand_id
1 'polypeptide(L)'
;EEARKEEIPIVGPFVGELLYILARATQAERILELGTATGYSTIFLARAFATPRGRLVTIDNDPDMAARAVTNFRNAGLDRQIDMIVGDAQEKLSQMNTCFDFIFLDIEKEHYASVLPDCGRLTKPGGLLVADNVGFKDADSFNRLISRSSEWRSVNLFAYLPLHSPERDGLCLALRR
;
A
#
# COMPACT_ATOMS: atom_id res chain seq x y z
N GLU A 1 5.77 -1.66 -18.51
CA GLU A 1 6.24 -0.83 -19.63
C GLU A 1 5.22 0.25 -20.05
N GLU A 2 3.89 -0.05 -20.08
CA GLU A 2 2.84 0.92 -20.43
C GLU A 2 2.80 2.11 -19.46
N ALA A 3 2.73 1.88 -18.16
CA ALA A 3 2.68 2.93 -17.14
C ALA A 3 3.82 3.96 -17.29
N ARG A 4 5.02 3.50 -17.68
CA ARG A 4 6.15 4.37 -17.94
C ARG A 4 6.00 5.24 -19.21
N LYS A 5 5.37 4.68 -20.25
CA LYS A 5 5.13 5.43 -21.51
C LYS A 5 4.08 6.51 -21.30
N GLU A 6 3.17 6.31 -20.37
CA GLU A 6 2.09 7.23 -20.03
C GLU A 6 2.41 8.13 -18.82
N GLU A 7 3.66 8.06 -18.31
CA GLU A 7 4.12 8.83 -17.12
C GLU A 7 3.27 8.58 -15.87
N ILE A 8 2.63 7.40 -15.76
CA ILE A 8 1.87 7.03 -14.55
C ILE A 8 2.87 6.72 -13.43
N PRO A 9 2.77 7.39 -12.27
CA PRO A 9 3.61 7.08 -11.12
C PRO A 9 3.40 5.62 -10.67
N ILE A 10 4.48 4.88 -10.56
CA ILE A 10 4.47 3.51 -10.02
C ILE A 10 5.64 3.33 -9.06
N VAL A 11 5.45 2.48 -8.08
CA VAL A 11 6.48 2.16 -7.07
C VAL A 11 7.77 1.54 -7.65
N GLY A 12 7.75 1.12 -8.91
CA GLY A 12 8.88 0.46 -9.55
C GLY A 12 9.18 -0.96 -9.04
N PRO A 13 10.07 -1.68 -9.73
CA PRO A 13 10.30 -3.11 -9.45
C PRO A 13 10.97 -3.35 -8.09
N PHE A 14 11.83 -2.46 -7.63
CA PHE A 14 12.54 -2.63 -6.35
C PHE A 14 11.57 -2.53 -5.17
N VAL A 15 10.70 -1.54 -5.16
CA VAL A 15 9.68 -1.41 -4.11
C VAL A 15 8.65 -2.53 -4.23
N GLY A 16 8.24 -2.89 -5.45
CA GLY A 16 7.35 -4.04 -5.68
C GLY A 16 7.90 -5.33 -5.07
N GLU A 17 9.18 -5.67 -5.34
CA GLU A 17 9.83 -6.84 -4.74
C GLU A 17 9.97 -6.73 -3.21
N LEU A 18 10.25 -5.54 -2.68
CA LEU A 18 10.29 -5.32 -1.24
C LEU A 18 8.92 -5.58 -0.60
N LEU A 19 7.84 -5.07 -1.20
CA LEU A 19 6.47 -5.32 -0.75
C LEU A 19 6.14 -6.82 -0.76
N TYR A 20 6.50 -7.53 -1.84
CA TYR A 20 6.35 -8.99 -1.92
C TYR A 20 7.11 -9.69 -0.78
N ILE A 21 8.38 -9.36 -0.57
CA ILE A 21 9.23 -9.97 0.47
C ILE A 21 8.64 -9.73 1.85
N LEU A 22 8.23 -8.50 2.16
CA LEU A 22 7.67 -8.13 3.46
C LEU A 22 6.33 -8.82 3.72
N ALA A 23 5.41 -8.82 2.75
CA ALA A 23 4.12 -9.49 2.86
C ALA A 23 4.30 -11.02 3.03
N ARG A 24 5.27 -11.60 2.32
CA ARG A 24 5.60 -13.02 2.43
C ARG A 24 6.25 -13.38 3.76
N ALA A 25 7.18 -12.56 4.25
CA ALA A 25 7.89 -12.77 5.52
C ALA A 25 6.95 -12.65 6.73
N THR A 26 5.97 -11.75 6.66
CA THR A 26 4.93 -11.59 7.68
C THR A 26 3.79 -12.60 7.55
N GLN A 27 3.82 -13.48 6.54
CA GLN A 27 2.77 -14.45 6.24
C GLN A 27 1.39 -13.80 6.11
N ALA A 28 1.33 -12.61 5.53
CA ALA A 28 0.09 -11.85 5.41
C ALA A 28 -0.93 -12.63 4.57
N GLU A 29 -2.13 -12.82 5.13
CA GLU A 29 -3.28 -13.41 4.45
C GLU A 29 -4.37 -12.38 4.10
N ARG A 30 -4.37 -11.25 4.81
CA ARG A 30 -5.26 -10.12 4.53
C ARG A 30 -4.45 -8.85 4.35
N ILE A 31 -4.47 -8.33 3.15
CA ILE A 31 -3.73 -7.12 2.77
C ILE A 31 -4.72 -6.01 2.39
N LEU A 32 -4.47 -4.80 2.85
CA LEU A 32 -5.14 -3.59 2.40
C LEU A 32 -4.14 -2.71 1.67
N GLU A 33 -4.53 -2.19 0.52
CA GLU A 33 -3.77 -1.21 -0.23
C GLU A 33 -4.58 0.06 -0.43
N LEU A 34 -3.99 1.19 -0.19
CA LEU A 34 -4.56 2.52 -0.41
C LEU A 34 -3.74 3.21 -1.49
N GLY A 35 -4.37 3.42 -2.65
CA GLY A 35 -3.72 3.83 -3.90
C GLY A 35 -3.37 2.62 -4.78
N THR A 36 -4.19 2.40 -5.81
CA THR A 36 -4.07 1.24 -6.72
C THR A 36 -3.38 1.62 -8.02
N ALA A 37 -3.70 2.80 -8.55
CA ALA A 37 -3.37 3.23 -9.90
C ALA A 37 -3.68 2.09 -10.92
N THR A 38 -2.68 1.64 -11.66
CA THR A 38 -2.83 0.53 -12.62
C THR A 38 -2.68 -0.87 -12.01
N GLY A 39 -2.52 -0.99 -10.69
CA GLY A 39 -2.43 -2.26 -9.95
C GLY A 39 -1.04 -2.88 -9.93
N TYR A 40 0.02 -2.10 -10.14
CA TYR A 40 1.38 -2.62 -10.19
C TYR A 40 1.81 -3.21 -8.83
N SER A 41 1.76 -2.43 -7.76
CA SER A 41 2.03 -2.85 -6.37
C SER A 41 1.08 -3.95 -5.91
N THR A 42 -0.21 -3.82 -6.26
CA THR A 42 -1.26 -4.80 -5.94
C THR A 42 -0.88 -6.22 -6.40
N ILE A 43 -0.34 -6.34 -7.63
CA ILE A 43 0.08 -7.64 -8.19
C ILE A 43 1.24 -8.25 -7.39
N PHE A 44 2.23 -7.45 -6.98
CA PHE A 44 3.33 -7.95 -6.13
C PHE A 44 2.82 -8.42 -4.77
N LEU A 45 1.97 -7.62 -4.13
CA LEU A 45 1.36 -7.96 -2.85
C LEU A 45 0.50 -9.23 -2.93
N ALA A 46 -0.34 -9.36 -3.95
CA ALA A 46 -1.21 -10.54 -4.11
C ALA A 46 -0.41 -11.81 -4.43
N ARG A 47 0.69 -11.71 -5.17
CA ARG A 47 1.61 -12.84 -5.40
C ARG A 47 2.32 -13.33 -4.14
N ALA A 48 2.39 -12.50 -3.10
CA ALA A 48 3.02 -12.87 -1.85
C ALA A 48 2.20 -13.85 -1.01
N PHE A 49 0.92 -14.06 -1.30
CA PHE A 49 0.10 -15.00 -0.55
C PHE A 49 0.68 -16.42 -0.55
N ALA A 50 0.76 -17.01 0.63
CA ALA A 50 1.23 -18.39 0.79
C ALA A 50 0.19 -19.42 0.34
N THR A 51 -1.09 -19.04 0.37
CA THR A 51 -2.23 -19.91 0.12
C THR A 51 -3.26 -19.23 -0.80
N PRO A 52 -4.10 -20.00 -1.48
CA PRO A 52 -5.21 -19.43 -2.27
C PRO A 52 -6.28 -18.70 -1.43
N ARG A 53 -6.19 -18.75 -0.09
CA ARG A 53 -7.12 -18.09 0.82
C ARG A 53 -6.78 -16.62 1.03
N GLY A 54 -5.57 -16.17 0.66
CA GLY A 54 -5.16 -14.79 0.76
C GLY A 54 -6.14 -13.86 0.04
N ARG A 55 -6.41 -12.71 0.64
CA ARG A 55 -7.29 -11.67 0.11
C ARG A 55 -6.64 -10.32 0.23
N LEU A 56 -6.72 -9.57 -0.85
CA LEU A 56 -6.26 -8.19 -0.91
C LEU A 56 -7.44 -7.29 -1.27
N VAL A 57 -7.65 -6.26 -0.47
CA VAL A 57 -8.55 -5.15 -0.78
C VAL A 57 -7.70 -3.98 -1.21
N THR A 58 -8.00 -3.38 -2.35
CA THR A 58 -7.32 -2.17 -2.84
C THR A 58 -8.33 -1.08 -3.14
N ILE A 59 -7.99 0.17 -2.80
CA ILE A 59 -8.88 1.34 -2.90
C ILE A 59 -8.20 2.38 -3.77
N ASP A 60 -8.94 2.91 -4.74
CA ASP A 60 -8.52 4.04 -5.56
C ASP A 60 -9.71 4.97 -5.84
N ASN A 61 -9.47 6.26 -5.90
CA ASN A 61 -10.51 7.23 -6.19
C ASN A 61 -10.75 7.45 -7.69
N ASP A 62 -9.84 6.98 -8.55
CA ASP A 62 -9.92 7.11 -10.01
C ASP A 62 -10.59 5.88 -10.64
N PRO A 63 -11.82 5.98 -11.19
CA PRO A 63 -12.51 4.85 -11.79
C PRO A 63 -11.84 4.32 -13.06
N ASP A 64 -11.13 5.16 -13.82
CA ASP A 64 -10.46 4.76 -15.06
C ASP A 64 -9.19 3.95 -14.71
N MET A 65 -8.43 4.38 -13.71
CA MET A 65 -7.30 3.61 -13.18
C MET A 65 -7.77 2.28 -12.59
N ALA A 66 -8.85 2.28 -11.83
CA ALA A 66 -9.44 1.06 -11.27
C ALA A 66 -9.86 0.05 -12.35
N ALA A 67 -10.47 0.51 -13.44
CA ALA A 67 -10.85 -0.38 -14.57
C ALA A 67 -9.62 -1.00 -15.23
N ARG A 68 -8.53 -0.23 -15.39
CA ARG A 68 -7.25 -0.72 -15.91
C ARG A 68 -6.63 -1.75 -14.96
N ALA A 69 -6.62 -1.44 -13.65
CA ALA A 69 -6.11 -2.35 -12.62
C ALA A 69 -6.85 -3.70 -12.65
N VAL A 70 -8.17 -3.70 -12.69
CA VAL A 70 -8.99 -4.94 -12.79
C VAL A 70 -8.61 -5.76 -14.02
N THR A 71 -8.35 -5.11 -15.16
CA THR A 71 -7.90 -5.80 -16.38
C THR A 71 -6.52 -6.44 -16.16
N ASN A 72 -5.60 -5.73 -15.50
CA ASN A 72 -4.28 -6.24 -15.18
C ASN A 72 -4.33 -7.41 -14.17
N PHE A 73 -5.24 -7.35 -13.18
CA PHE A 73 -5.45 -8.46 -12.24
C PHE A 73 -5.90 -9.73 -12.92
N ARG A 74 -6.84 -9.63 -13.88
CA ARG A 74 -7.30 -10.77 -14.71
C ARG A 74 -6.17 -11.34 -15.56
N ASN A 75 -5.40 -10.48 -16.22
CA ASN A 75 -4.25 -10.91 -17.02
C ASN A 75 -3.17 -11.61 -16.19
N ALA A 76 -3.04 -11.23 -14.92
CA ALA A 76 -2.13 -11.86 -13.96
C ALA A 76 -2.70 -13.13 -13.31
N GLY A 77 -4.00 -13.46 -13.52
CA GLY A 77 -4.68 -14.58 -12.89
C GLY A 77 -4.96 -14.40 -11.40
N LEU A 78 -5.05 -13.15 -10.92
CA LEU A 78 -5.16 -12.78 -9.50
C LEU A 78 -6.53 -12.17 -9.14
N ASP A 79 -7.43 -12.03 -10.11
CA ASP A 79 -8.74 -11.40 -9.96
C ASP A 79 -9.61 -12.02 -8.84
N ARG A 80 -9.41 -13.30 -8.53
CA ARG A 80 -10.14 -14.00 -7.45
C ARG A 80 -9.63 -13.68 -6.04
N GLN A 81 -8.45 -13.08 -5.93
CA GLN A 81 -7.80 -12.77 -4.65
C GLN A 81 -7.81 -11.27 -4.34
N ILE A 82 -8.20 -10.44 -5.32
CA ILE A 82 -8.15 -8.98 -5.23
C ILE A 82 -9.56 -8.41 -5.35
N ASP A 83 -9.97 -7.65 -4.34
CA ASP A 83 -11.21 -6.89 -4.30
C ASP A 83 -10.88 -5.42 -4.54
N MET A 84 -11.29 -4.87 -5.70
CA MET A 84 -11.11 -3.46 -6.06
C MET A 84 -12.30 -2.62 -5.60
N ILE A 85 -12.03 -1.55 -4.83
CA ILE A 85 -13.02 -0.59 -4.37
C ILE A 85 -12.71 0.77 -4.99
N VAL A 86 -13.68 1.36 -5.70
CA VAL A 86 -13.58 2.72 -6.20
C VAL A 86 -14.15 3.69 -5.17
N GLY A 87 -13.38 4.70 -4.77
CA GLY A 87 -13.82 5.75 -3.87
C GLY A 87 -12.71 6.36 -3.04
N ASP A 88 -13.07 7.36 -2.25
CA ASP A 88 -12.14 8.03 -1.33
C ASP A 88 -11.67 7.08 -0.22
N ALA A 89 -10.35 7.00 -0.02
CA ALA A 89 -9.75 6.08 0.93
C ALA A 89 -10.21 6.36 2.37
N GLN A 90 -10.28 7.63 2.79
CA GLN A 90 -10.68 8.00 4.15
C GLN A 90 -12.13 7.61 4.42
N GLU A 91 -13.02 7.87 3.44
CA GLU A 91 -14.43 7.47 3.53
C GLU A 91 -14.57 5.95 3.66
N LYS A 92 -13.89 5.19 2.77
CA LYS A 92 -13.99 3.72 2.75
C LYS A 92 -13.40 3.09 4.01
N LEU A 93 -12.26 3.58 4.50
CA LEU A 93 -11.64 3.09 5.72
C LEU A 93 -12.58 3.24 6.93
N SER A 94 -13.28 4.37 7.07
CA SER A 94 -14.19 4.62 8.18
C SER A 94 -15.33 3.58 8.28
N GLN A 95 -15.71 2.97 7.16
CA GLN A 95 -16.78 1.98 7.05
C GLN A 95 -16.28 0.54 7.23
N MET A 96 -14.95 0.30 7.19
CA MET A 96 -14.36 -1.02 7.33
C MET A 96 -14.26 -1.46 8.79
N ASN A 97 -14.50 -2.76 9.03
CA ASN A 97 -14.33 -3.40 10.33
C ASN A 97 -13.44 -4.64 10.28
N THR A 98 -12.95 -4.99 9.09
CA THR A 98 -12.05 -6.13 8.88
C THR A 98 -10.63 -5.73 9.22
N CYS A 99 -9.92 -6.51 10.04
CA CYS A 99 -8.51 -6.29 10.33
C CYS A 99 -7.62 -6.97 9.28
N PHE A 100 -6.48 -6.32 9.02
CA PHE A 100 -5.49 -6.71 8.03
C PHE A 100 -4.15 -7.07 8.70
N ASP A 101 -3.40 -7.97 8.08
CA ASP A 101 -2.05 -8.35 8.50
C ASP A 101 -1.00 -7.36 7.95
N PHE A 102 -1.34 -6.74 6.80
CA PHE A 102 -0.46 -5.83 6.09
C PHE A 102 -1.27 -4.69 5.47
N ILE A 103 -0.80 -3.45 5.63
CA ILE A 103 -1.36 -2.28 4.94
C ILE A 103 -0.26 -1.63 4.11
N PHE A 104 -0.54 -1.36 2.83
CA PHE A 104 0.28 -0.51 1.97
C PHE A 104 -0.42 0.82 1.74
N LEU A 105 0.27 1.92 2.01
CA LEU A 105 -0.24 3.29 1.94
C LEU A 105 0.50 4.06 0.86
N ASP A 106 -0.18 4.37 -0.24
CA ASP A 106 0.36 5.09 -1.40
C ASP A 106 -0.71 5.96 -2.09
N ILE A 107 -1.39 6.79 -1.30
CA ILE A 107 -2.31 7.84 -1.77
C ILE A 107 -1.60 9.20 -1.79
N GLU A 108 -2.34 10.31 -1.96
CA GLU A 108 -1.80 11.66 -1.78
C GLU A 108 -1.25 11.85 -0.36
N LYS A 109 0.00 12.31 -0.27
CA LYS A 109 0.81 12.30 0.96
C LYS A 109 0.25 13.19 2.06
N GLU A 110 -0.49 14.25 1.68
CA GLU A 110 -1.20 15.13 2.61
C GLU A 110 -2.29 14.40 3.41
N HIS A 111 -2.82 13.30 2.87
CA HIS A 111 -3.87 12.50 3.52
C HIS A 111 -3.33 11.40 4.45
N TYR A 112 -2.03 11.13 4.43
CA TYR A 112 -1.43 10.06 5.27
C TYR A 112 -1.72 10.23 6.76
N ALA A 113 -1.63 11.47 7.25
CA ALA A 113 -1.87 11.77 8.66
C ALA A 113 -3.34 11.55 9.07
N SER A 114 -4.28 11.84 8.17
CA SER A 114 -5.71 11.69 8.45
C SER A 114 -6.18 10.24 8.43
N VAL A 115 -5.58 9.38 7.59
CA VAL A 115 -5.94 7.95 7.52
C VAL A 115 -5.19 7.09 8.54
N LEU A 116 -4.13 7.60 9.18
CA LEU A 116 -3.31 6.83 10.13
C LEU A 116 -4.12 6.24 11.31
N PRO A 117 -5.08 6.94 11.93
CA PRO A 117 -5.91 6.35 12.99
C PRO A 117 -6.70 5.12 12.52
N ASP A 118 -7.29 5.17 11.33
CA ASP A 118 -8.01 4.04 10.74
C ASP A 118 -7.06 2.91 10.34
N CYS A 119 -5.90 3.22 9.78
CA CYS A 119 -4.85 2.22 9.57
C CYS A 119 -4.48 1.51 10.89
N GLY A 120 -4.37 2.25 12.01
CA GLY A 120 -4.13 1.68 13.32
C GLY A 120 -5.24 0.75 13.80
N ARG A 121 -6.49 1.16 13.64
CA ARG A 121 -7.67 0.39 14.00
C ARG A 121 -7.80 -0.90 13.17
N LEU A 122 -7.45 -0.83 11.89
CA LEU A 122 -7.59 -1.91 10.92
C LEU A 122 -6.35 -2.82 10.82
N THR A 123 -5.23 -2.46 11.44
CA THR A 123 -4.04 -3.33 11.48
C THR A 123 -4.08 -4.20 12.72
N LYS A 124 -3.94 -5.52 12.57
CA LYS A 124 -3.81 -6.45 13.69
C LYS A 124 -2.55 -6.14 14.52
N PRO A 125 -2.55 -6.40 15.84
CA PRO A 125 -1.30 -6.41 16.60
C PRO A 125 -0.27 -7.35 15.93
N GLY A 126 0.96 -6.86 15.75
CA GLY A 126 1.99 -7.56 14.98
C GLY A 126 1.88 -7.39 13.46
N GLY A 127 0.85 -6.72 12.96
CA GLY A 127 0.72 -6.39 11.54
C GLY A 127 1.65 -5.25 11.11
N LEU A 128 1.91 -5.17 9.81
CA LEU A 128 2.84 -4.22 9.21
C LEU A 128 2.10 -3.19 8.36
N LEU A 129 2.44 -1.92 8.54
CA LEU A 129 2.11 -0.83 7.62
C LEU A 129 3.39 -0.42 6.90
N VAL A 130 3.30 -0.32 5.57
CA VAL A 130 4.34 0.27 4.70
C VAL A 130 3.74 1.49 4.03
N ALA A 131 4.39 2.65 4.17
CA ALA A 131 3.98 3.87 3.48
C ALA A 131 5.07 4.29 2.49
N ASP A 132 4.65 4.58 1.26
CA ASP A 132 5.56 5.04 0.20
C ASP A 132 5.76 6.56 0.24
N ASN A 133 6.77 7.05 -0.45
CA ASN A 133 7.06 8.47 -0.66
C ASN A 133 7.09 9.33 0.62
N VAL A 134 7.55 8.77 1.73
CA VAL A 134 7.65 9.51 3.01
C VAL A 134 8.74 10.58 3.01
N GLY A 135 9.53 10.67 1.93
CA GLY A 135 10.49 11.75 1.69
C GLY A 135 9.85 13.07 1.25
N PHE A 136 8.60 13.06 0.80
CA PHE A 136 7.88 14.27 0.42
C PHE A 136 7.54 15.13 1.63
N LYS A 137 7.58 16.46 1.44
CA LYS A 137 7.23 17.42 2.49
C LYS A 137 5.80 17.25 3.01
N ASP A 138 4.88 16.86 2.13
CA ASP A 138 3.48 16.66 2.46
C ASP A 138 3.26 15.46 3.39
N ALA A 139 4.24 14.52 3.46
CA ALA A 139 4.26 13.43 4.42
C ALA A 139 4.79 13.81 5.82
N ASP A 140 5.29 15.04 6.03
CA ASP A 140 5.91 15.46 7.30
C ASP A 140 5.00 15.27 8.52
N SER A 141 3.69 15.54 8.37
CA SER A 141 2.72 15.37 9.45
C SER A 141 2.56 13.89 9.85
N PHE A 142 2.46 13.01 8.86
CA PHE A 142 2.45 11.56 9.07
C PHE A 142 3.74 11.09 9.74
N ASN A 143 4.90 11.52 9.24
CA ASN A 143 6.21 11.14 9.78
C ASN A 143 6.35 11.50 11.27
N ARG A 144 5.89 12.70 11.65
CA ARG A 144 5.86 13.13 13.06
C ARG A 144 4.90 12.31 13.92
N LEU A 145 3.71 12.02 13.41
CA LEU A 145 2.70 11.27 14.15
C LEU A 145 3.14 9.82 14.38
N ILE A 146 3.56 9.11 13.31
CA ILE A 146 3.90 7.70 13.42
C ILE A 146 5.15 7.45 14.26
N SER A 147 6.17 8.34 14.15
CA SER A 147 7.41 8.21 14.93
C SER A 147 7.21 8.43 16.44
N ARG A 148 6.18 9.17 16.84
CA ARG A 148 5.85 9.47 18.26
C ARG A 148 4.75 8.57 18.81
N SER A 149 4.15 7.75 17.97
CA SER A 149 3.03 6.91 18.37
C SER A 149 3.45 5.80 19.32
N SER A 150 2.69 5.61 20.41
CA SER A 150 2.85 4.43 21.27
C SER A 150 2.33 3.15 20.63
N GLU A 151 1.47 3.27 19.62
CA GLU A 151 0.82 2.16 18.94
C GLU A 151 1.68 1.54 17.83
N TRP A 152 2.67 2.28 17.35
CA TRP A 152 3.52 1.87 16.25
C TRP A 152 5.00 1.83 16.66
N ARG A 153 5.73 0.86 16.12
CA ARG A 153 7.18 0.87 16.08
C ARG A 153 7.61 1.08 14.66
N SER A 154 8.12 2.26 14.34
CA SER A 154 8.37 2.67 12.95
C SER A 154 9.82 3.06 12.68
N VAL A 155 10.20 2.96 11.41
CA VAL A 155 11.45 3.47 10.85
C VAL A 155 11.19 4.01 9.45
N ASN A 156 11.78 5.16 9.12
CA ASN A 156 11.81 5.67 7.76
C ASN A 156 13.16 5.33 7.13
N LEU A 157 13.12 4.67 5.98
CA LEU A 157 14.28 4.28 5.18
C LEU A 157 14.35 5.19 3.95
N PHE A 158 15.37 6.03 3.88
CA PHE A 158 15.63 6.88 2.71
C PHE A 158 16.70 6.22 1.84
N ALA A 159 16.39 6.01 0.56
CA ALA A 159 17.24 5.26 -0.33
C ALA A 159 17.18 5.78 -1.79
N TYR A 160 18.12 5.30 -2.60
CA TYR A 160 17.99 5.32 -4.04
C TYR A 160 17.23 4.06 -4.48
N LEU A 161 16.07 4.26 -5.09
CA LEU A 161 15.13 3.23 -5.50
C LEU A 161 15.02 3.25 -7.04
N PRO A 162 15.84 2.49 -7.77
CA PRO A 162 15.84 2.52 -9.23
C PRO A 162 14.45 2.28 -9.79
N LEU A 163 14.07 3.13 -10.76
CA LEU A 163 12.79 3.04 -11.47
C LEU A 163 11.55 3.34 -10.62
N HIS A 164 11.74 3.81 -9.39
CA HIS A 164 10.71 4.38 -8.53
C HIS A 164 10.42 5.84 -8.93
N SER A 165 9.30 6.38 -8.53
CA SER A 165 8.93 7.78 -8.81
C SER A 165 8.67 8.55 -7.50
N PRO A 166 9.60 9.43 -7.07
CA PRO A 166 10.95 9.65 -7.61
C PRO A 166 11.98 8.58 -7.17
N GLU A 167 13.11 8.46 -7.85
CA GLU A 167 14.14 7.45 -7.52
C GLU A 167 14.86 7.69 -6.17
N ARG A 168 14.87 8.94 -5.67
CA ARG A 168 15.38 9.25 -4.33
C ARG A 168 14.21 9.58 -3.43
N ASP A 169 13.86 8.63 -2.59
CA ASP A 169 12.71 8.78 -1.70
C ASP A 169 12.88 7.93 -0.43
N GLY A 170 11.82 7.86 0.35
CA GLY A 170 11.75 7.12 1.59
C GLY A 170 10.52 6.23 1.70
N LEU A 171 10.71 5.11 2.37
CA LEU A 171 9.65 4.20 2.77
C LEU A 171 9.55 4.19 4.30
N CYS A 172 8.34 4.29 4.85
CA CYS A 172 8.09 4.04 6.25
C CYS A 172 7.70 2.57 6.45
N LEU A 173 8.38 1.89 7.35
CA LEU A 173 7.98 0.57 7.85
C LEU A 173 7.51 0.73 9.28
N ALA A 174 6.29 0.30 9.59
CA ALA A 174 5.69 0.46 10.91
C ALA A 174 5.00 -0.83 11.37
N LEU A 175 5.47 -1.38 12.48
CA LEU A 175 4.89 -2.54 13.13
C LEU A 175 3.84 -2.10 14.15
N ARG A 176 2.63 -2.66 14.09
CA ARG A 176 1.56 -2.44 15.07
C ARG A 176 1.90 -3.18 16.39
N ARG A 177 1.91 -2.44 17.50
CA ARG A 177 2.17 -3.00 18.83
C ARG A 177 0.95 -3.68 19.42
#